data_b51f717cf171cebc23c4a556ed26c050
#
_entry.id   b51f717cf171cebc23c4a556ed26c050
#
_cell.length_a   1.000
_cell.length_b   1.000
_cell.length_c   1.000
_cell.angle_alpha   90.00
_cell.angle_beta   90.00
_cell.angle_gamma   90.00
#
_symmetry.space_group_name_H-M   'P 1'
#
loop_
_entity.id
_entity.type
_entity.pdbx_description
1 polymer ?
#
loop_
_entity_poly.entity_id
_entity_poly.type
_entity_poly.pdbx_seq_one_letter_code
_entity_poly.pdbx_strand_id
1 'polypeptide(L)'
;DGSQRGTTWQATPGLFAYRRSIAKEVLGTDDPTEVQSHLSDWDKFNEVAAQASAKGYKMLSGFDDAYRTFSNNVDAPWVDGTTVKVDPNIMKWVDQTKEYTDKGYNNKSSLWDSQWAADQGPSGKVFGFFYSTWGINFTLLGNSLETPVAEGGKEEVGNGIYGDYAVCEGPQPYYWGGTWICAAAGTDNTDIIRDVMQKLTCDEAIMKQITLDTQDYTNNEKAMEEIANSDYASDF
;
A
#
# COMPACT_ATOMS: atom_id res chain seq x y z
N ASP A 1 14.87 2.14 24.25
CA ASP A 1 15.59 1.42 25.28
C ASP A 1 16.18 0.08 24.81
N GLY A 2 15.92 -0.31 23.56
CA GLY A 2 16.39 -1.56 22.95
C GLY A 2 15.66 -2.82 23.41
N SER A 3 14.61 -2.71 24.21
CA SER A 3 13.82 -3.87 24.66
C SER A 3 12.77 -4.27 23.64
N GLN A 4 12.64 -5.56 23.37
CA GLN A 4 11.54 -6.10 22.60
C GLN A 4 10.23 -5.94 23.37
N ARG A 5 9.24 -5.26 22.80
CA ARG A 5 7.95 -4.98 23.44
C ARG A 5 6.78 -5.70 22.80
N GLY A 6 6.95 -6.20 21.58
CA GLY A 6 5.94 -6.94 20.85
C GLY A 6 6.54 -7.68 19.66
N THR A 7 5.73 -8.50 19.03
CA THR A 7 6.03 -9.20 17.77
C THR A 7 4.97 -8.89 16.74
N THR A 8 5.29 -9.02 15.46
CA THR A 8 4.32 -8.83 14.37
C THR A 8 4.19 -10.10 13.53
N TRP A 9 2.99 -10.39 13.07
CA TRP A 9 2.75 -11.46 12.12
C TRP A 9 2.67 -10.96 10.67
N GLN A 10 2.41 -9.67 10.47
CA GLN A 10 2.35 -9.06 9.14
C GLN A 10 3.70 -8.46 8.75
N ALA A 11 4.12 -8.69 7.50
CA ALA A 11 5.07 -7.83 6.82
C ALA A 11 4.30 -6.82 5.96
N THR A 12 4.60 -5.55 6.14
CA THR A 12 3.84 -4.47 5.53
C THR A 12 4.70 -3.53 4.67
N PRO A 13 5.49 -4.09 3.72
CA PRO A 13 6.21 -3.25 2.77
C PRO A 13 5.23 -2.42 1.95
N GLY A 14 5.63 -1.19 1.68
CA GLY A 14 4.89 -0.31 0.77
C GLY A 14 5.04 -0.75 -0.67
N LEU A 15 4.02 -0.46 -1.47
CA LEU A 15 4.00 -0.70 -2.90
C LEU A 15 3.18 0.38 -3.60
N PHE A 16 3.36 0.52 -4.89
CA PHE A 16 2.55 1.38 -5.73
C PHE A 16 1.66 0.52 -6.63
N ALA A 17 0.35 0.52 -6.35
CA ALA A 17 -0.64 -0.16 -7.16
C ALA A 17 -1.07 0.77 -8.30
N TYR A 18 -0.92 0.34 -9.54
CA TYR A 18 -1.26 1.15 -10.71
C TYR A 18 -2.30 0.46 -11.61
N ARG A 19 -3.07 1.26 -12.34
CA ARG A 19 -4.02 0.81 -13.34
C ARG A 19 -3.27 0.40 -14.62
N ARG A 20 -3.31 -0.89 -14.97
CA ARG A 20 -2.68 -1.43 -16.20
C ARG A 20 -3.15 -0.72 -17.46
N SER A 21 -4.46 -0.56 -17.60
CA SER A 21 -5.06 0.11 -18.75
C SER A 21 -4.58 1.55 -18.91
N ILE A 22 -4.49 2.30 -17.79
CA ILE A 22 -4.01 3.68 -17.79
C ILE A 22 -2.50 3.74 -18.06
N ALA A 23 -1.71 2.84 -17.43
CA ALA A 23 -0.27 2.75 -17.68
C ALA A 23 0.02 2.46 -19.17
N LYS A 24 -0.70 1.54 -19.77
CA LYS A 24 -0.57 1.23 -21.19
C LYS A 24 -0.87 2.44 -22.08
N GLU A 25 -1.90 3.21 -21.74
CA GLU A 25 -2.22 4.42 -22.48
C GLU A 25 -1.17 5.52 -22.28
N VAL A 26 -0.70 5.72 -21.04
CA VAL A 26 0.22 6.83 -20.69
C VAL A 26 1.66 6.52 -21.10
N LEU A 27 2.14 5.31 -20.81
CA LEU A 27 3.53 4.90 -20.96
C LEU A 27 3.78 3.98 -22.19
N GLY A 28 2.72 3.40 -22.76
CA GLY A 28 2.82 2.40 -23.83
C GLY A 28 3.02 0.97 -23.33
N THR A 29 3.13 0.77 -22.03
CA THR A 29 3.35 -0.53 -21.39
C THR A 29 2.50 -0.67 -20.14
N ASP A 30 2.17 -1.91 -19.78
CA ASP A 30 1.52 -2.30 -18.52
C ASP A 30 2.35 -3.36 -17.75
N ASP A 31 3.54 -3.69 -18.25
CA ASP A 31 4.47 -4.60 -17.57
C ASP A 31 5.03 -3.97 -16.29
N PRO A 32 4.95 -4.66 -15.13
CA PRO A 32 5.38 -4.09 -13.85
C PRO A 32 6.85 -3.66 -13.81
N THR A 33 7.73 -4.39 -14.48
CA THR A 33 9.17 -4.06 -14.51
C THR A 33 9.43 -2.81 -15.35
N GLU A 34 8.77 -2.71 -16.49
CA GLU A 34 8.87 -1.54 -17.35
C GLU A 34 8.24 -0.30 -16.69
N VAL A 35 7.04 -0.45 -16.10
CA VAL A 35 6.38 0.63 -15.35
C VAL A 35 7.24 1.09 -14.18
N GLN A 36 7.86 0.17 -13.41
CA GLN A 36 8.81 0.53 -12.35
C GLN A 36 9.97 1.36 -12.87
N SER A 37 10.49 1.09 -14.05
CA SER A 37 11.59 1.88 -14.64
C SER A 37 11.23 3.36 -14.86
N HIS A 38 9.93 3.64 -15.10
CA HIS A 38 9.37 4.99 -15.23
C HIS A 38 9.02 5.63 -13.90
N LEU A 39 8.97 4.87 -12.81
CA LEU A 39 8.56 5.34 -11.48
C LEU A 39 9.67 5.23 -10.43
N SER A 40 10.92 4.93 -10.84
CA SER A 40 12.01 4.52 -9.96
C SER A 40 12.53 5.61 -9.01
N ASP A 41 12.16 6.85 -9.22
CA ASP A 41 12.50 8.00 -8.38
C ASP A 41 11.43 9.10 -8.53
N TRP A 42 11.49 10.12 -7.67
CA TRP A 42 10.49 11.19 -7.67
C TRP A 42 10.52 12.06 -8.93
N ASP A 43 11.64 12.23 -9.58
CA ASP A 43 11.74 13.03 -10.81
C ASP A 43 10.98 12.34 -11.94
N LYS A 44 11.22 11.05 -12.15
CA LYS A 44 10.49 10.23 -13.12
C LYS A 44 9.00 10.09 -12.76
N PHE A 45 8.70 9.91 -11.50
CA PHE A 45 7.30 9.87 -11.03
C PHE A 45 6.56 11.17 -11.38
N ASN A 46 7.20 12.32 -11.22
CA ASN A 46 6.65 13.62 -11.59
C ASN A 46 6.49 13.78 -13.12
N GLU A 47 7.41 13.21 -13.91
CA GLU A 47 7.28 13.17 -15.38
C GLU A 47 6.05 12.37 -15.81
N VAL A 48 5.82 11.19 -15.19
CA VAL A 48 4.65 10.38 -15.44
C VAL A 48 3.37 11.10 -15.01
N ALA A 49 3.39 11.83 -13.88
CA ALA A 49 2.27 12.64 -13.43
C ALA A 49 1.86 13.70 -14.49
N ALA A 50 2.85 14.35 -15.11
CA ALA A 50 2.59 15.31 -16.18
C ALA A 50 2.02 14.63 -17.45
N GLN A 51 2.54 13.46 -17.83
CA GLN A 51 2.06 12.68 -18.97
C GLN A 51 0.62 12.18 -18.74
N ALA A 52 0.32 11.66 -17.55
CA ALA A 52 -1.02 11.22 -17.17
C ALA A 52 -2.02 12.40 -17.23
N SER A 53 -1.64 13.54 -16.67
CA SER A 53 -2.48 14.74 -16.69
C SER A 53 -2.76 15.24 -18.11
N ALA A 54 -1.78 15.18 -19.01
CA ALA A 54 -1.96 15.57 -20.42
C ALA A 54 -2.99 14.66 -21.16
N LYS A 55 -3.23 13.45 -20.64
CA LYS A 55 -4.23 12.49 -21.15
C LYS A 55 -5.54 12.50 -20.35
N GLY A 56 -5.69 13.41 -19.39
CA GLY A 56 -6.91 13.57 -18.60
C GLY A 56 -7.00 12.65 -17.38
N TYR A 57 -5.90 12.04 -16.99
CA TYR A 57 -5.79 11.22 -15.77
C TYR A 57 -5.17 12.01 -14.62
N LYS A 58 -5.43 11.58 -13.40
CA LYS A 58 -4.70 12.02 -12.21
C LYS A 58 -3.59 11.05 -11.89
N MET A 59 -2.48 11.53 -11.35
CA MET A 59 -1.42 10.64 -10.89
C MET A 59 -1.78 9.96 -9.57
N LEU A 60 -2.34 10.73 -8.62
CA LEU A 60 -2.78 10.30 -7.30
C LEU A 60 -4.22 10.76 -7.05
N SER A 61 -4.89 10.13 -6.08
CA SER A 61 -6.23 10.55 -5.67
C SER A 61 -6.19 11.77 -4.75
N GLY A 62 -5.33 11.77 -3.75
CA GLY A 62 -5.44 12.75 -2.68
C GLY A 62 -4.15 13.40 -2.21
N PHE A 63 -4.34 14.21 -1.16
CA PHE A 63 -3.27 15.01 -0.55
C PHE A 63 -2.26 14.16 0.21
N ASP A 64 -2.70 13.07 0.81
CA ASP A 64 -1.96 12.25 1.76
C ASP A 64 -1.53 10.89 1.21
N ASP A 65 -1.83 10.60 -0.07
CA ASP A 65 -1.50 9.33 -0.71
C ASP A 65 0.00 9.01 -0.60
N ALA A 66 0.88 9.96 -0.90
CA ALA A 66 2.32 9.78 -0.85
C ALA A 66 2.94 10.00 0.56
N TYR A 67 2.15 10.36 1.56
CA TYR A 67 2.70 10.76 2.88
C TYR A 67 3.64 9.73 3.50
N ARG A 68 3.30 8.44 3.42
CA ARG A 68 4.08 7.35 4.04
C ARG A 68 5.50 7.25 3.48
N THR A 69 5.70 7.50 2.20
CA THR A 69 7.00 7.43 1.56
C THR A 69 7.97 8.48 2.14
N PHE A 70 7.46 9.65 2.52
CA PHE A 70 8.24 10.70 3.14
C PHE A 70 8.36 10.53 4.65
N SER A 71 7.27 10.22 5.34
CA SER A 71 7.25 10.12 6.80
C SER A 71 8.03 8.92 7.37
N ASN A 72 8.25 7.88 6.58
CA ASN A 72 9.12 6.76 6.97
C ASN A 72 10.61 7.11 6.97
N ASN A 73 11.00 8.25 6.39
CA ASN A 73 12.38 8.70 6.27
C ASN A 73 12.66 9.96 7.12
N VAL A 74 11.95 10.14 8.22
CA VAL A 74 12.20 11.21 9.18
C VAL A 74 13.18 10.72 10.25
N ASP A 75 14.19 11.55 10.53
CA ASP A 75 15.25 11.24 11.49
C ASP A 75 15.00 11.85 12.88
N ALA A 76 14.12 12.83 12.97
CA ALA A 76 13.89 13.58 14.19
C ALA A 76 12.42 13.48 14.66
N PRO A 77 12.18 13.49 15.99
CA PRO A 77 10.84 13.57 16.52
C PRO A 77 10.21 14.94 16.20
N TRP A 78 8.86 14.96 16.10
CA TRP A 78 8.08 16.18 15.87
C TRP A 78 8.25 17.26 16.95
N VAL A 79 8.67 16.86 18.13
CA VAL A 79 8.81 17.78 19.29
C VAL A 79 10.17 17.59 19.95
N ASP A 80 10.86 18.70 20.16
CA ASP A 80 12.09 18.79 20.94
C ASP A 80 11.83 19.74 22.13
N GLY A 81 11.72 19.18 23.32
CA GLY A 81 11.26 19.91 24.50
C GLY A 81 9.82 20.43 24.31
N THR A 82 9.66 21.73 24.13
CA THR A 82 8.38 22.39 23.85
C THR A 82 8.28 22.97 22.44
N THR A 83 9.29 22.71 21.61
CA THR A 83 9.38 23.26 20.25
C THR A 83 8.97 22.23 19.22
N VAL A 84 8.02 22.59 18.34
CA VAL A 84 7.65 21.76 17.19
C VAL A 84 8.76 21.84 16.14
N LYS A 85 9.21 20.69 15.68
CA LYS A 85 10.19 20.56 14.58
C LYS A 85 9.53 19.81 13.42
N VAL A 86 9.57 20.38 12.27
CA VAL A 86 9.10 19.73 11.05
C VAL A 86 10.33 19.23 10.27
N ASP A 87 10.41 17.91 10.09
CA ASP A 87 11.50 17.31 9.35
C ASP A 87 11.51 17.78 7.88
N PRO A 88 12.68 18.00 7.26
CA PRO A 88 12.76 18.39 5.85
C PRO A 88 12.06 17.43 4.88
N ASN A 89 11.99 16.12 5.18
CA ASN A 89 11.26 15.17 4.34
C ASN A 89 9.75 15.37 4.41
N ILE A 90 9.23 15.79 5.55
CA ILE A 90 7.82 16.19 5.65
C ILE A 90 7.55 17.45 4.81
N MET A 91 8.47 18.40 4.80
CA MET A 91 8.33 19.59 3.95
C MET A 91 8.36 19.25 2.46
N LYS A 92 9.19 18.27 2.03
CA LYS A 92 9.16 17.77 0.65
C LYS A 92 7.79 17.20 0.27
N TRP A 93 7.14 16.44 1.16
CA TRP A 93 5.78 15.97 0.94
C TRP A 93 4.78 17.14 0.81
N VAL A 94 4.88 18.16 1.68
CA VAL A 94 4.02 19.35 1.60
C VAL A 94 4.20 20.05 0.26
N ASP A 95 5.44 20.25 -0.18
CA ASP A 95 5.74 20.93 -1.45
C ASP A 95 5.23 20.13 -2.64
N GLN A 96 5.45 18.80 -2.66
CA GLN A 96 4.94 17.91 -3.71
C GLN A 96 3.41 17.93 -3.75
N THR A 97 2.76 17.80 -2.60
CA THR A 97 1.29 17.78 -2.52
C THR A 97 0.69 19.10 -3.01
N LYS A 98 1.33 20.21 -2.64
CA LYS A 98 0.94 21.53 -3.15
C LYS A 98 1.10 21.62 -4.66
N GLU A 99 2.24 21.20 -5.19
CA GLU A 99 2.50 21.16 -6.63
C GLU A 99 1.46 20.33 -7.39
N TYR A 100 1.17 19.11 -6.89
CA TYR A 100 0.19 18.21 -7.50
C TYR A 100 -1.22 18.81 -7.48
N THR A 101 -1.57 19.51 -6.42
CA THR A 101 -2.85 20.21 -6.29
C THR A 101 -2.94 21.38 -7.27
N ASP A 102 -1.90 22.20 -7.35
CA ASP A 102 -1.84 23.37 -8.23
C ASP A 102 -1.85 22.97 -9.72
N LYS A 103 -1.15 21.90 -10.08
CA LYS A 103 -1.09 21.33 -11.44
C LYS A 103 -2.28 20.43 -11.78
N GLY A 104 -3.13 20.11 -10.81
CA GLY A 104 -4.27 19.23 -11.01
C GLY A 104 -3.90 17.76 -11.23
N TYR A 105 -2.81 17.28 -10.63
CA TYR A 105 -2.36 15.90 -10.69
C TYR A 105 -3.04 15.00 -9.66
N ASN A 106 -3.84 15.56 -8.76
CA ASN A 106 -4.67 14.82 -7.81
C ASN A 106 -6.13 15.29 -7.84
N ASN A 107 -7.03 14.52 -7.22
CA ASN A 107 -8.45 14.83 -7.06
C ASN A 107 -8.78 15.56 -5.77
N LYS A 108 -7.78 15.95 -4.97
CA LYS A 108 -7.95 16.65 -3.69
C LYS A 108 -8.75 15.86 -2.66
N SER A 109 -8.71 14.55 -2.73
CA SER A 109 -9.29 13.65 -1.75
C SER A 109 -8.35 13.46 -0.54
N SER A 110 -8.81 12.75 0.46
CA SER A 110 -7.99 12.22 1.55
C SER A 110 -8.14 10.72 1.63
N LEU A 111 -7.15 10.03 2.20
CA LEU A 111 -7.22 8.59 2.47
C LEU A 111 -8.52 8.27 3.21
N TRP A 112 -9.20 7.21 2.79
CA TRP A 112 -10.42 6.67 3.38
C TRP A 112 -11.69 7.49 3.13
N ASP A 113 -11.64 8.59 2.41
CA ASP A 113 -12.88 9.26 2.02
C ASP A 113 -13.56 8.56 0.83
N SER A 114 -14.81 8.95 0.55
CA SER A 114 -15.60 8.33 -0.51
C SER A 114 -15.05 8.60 -1.91
N GLN A 115 -14.38 9.73 -2.12
CA GLN A 115 -13.76 10.03 -3.41
C GLN A 115 -12.52 9.15 -3.64
N TRP A 116 -11.69 8.95 -2.61
CA TRP A 116 -10.54 8.06 -2.68
C TRP A 116 -10.97 6.61 -3.00
N ALA A 117 -12.05 6.12 -2.39
CA ALA A 117 -12.61 4.81 -2.70
C ALA A 117 -13.15 4.75 -4.15
N ALA A 118 -13.89 5.78 -4.58
CA ALA A 118 -14.44 5.84 -5.94
C ALA A 118 -13.36 5.92 -7.02
N ASP A 119 -12.24 6.60 -6.74
CA ASP A 119 -11.10 6.71 -7.66
C ASP A 119 -10.42 5.36 -7.94
N GLN A 120 -10.59 4.37 -7.06
CA GLN A 120 -10.09 3.00 -7.23
C GLN A 120 -11.03 2.12 -8.06
N GLY A 121 -12.23 2.60 -8.31
CA GLY A 121 -13.29 1.83 -9.00
C GLY A 121 -13.34 2.09 -10.51
N PRO A 122 -14.36 1.49 -11.17
CA PRO A 122 -14.55 1.54 -12.63
C PRO A 122 -14.63 2.95 -13.21
N SER A 123 -15.18 3.91 -12.48
CA SER A 123 -15.30 5.31 -12.90
C SER A 123 -14.05 6.14 -12.63
N GLY A 124 -13.09 5.62 -11.85
CA GLY A 124 -11.88 6.32 -11.44
C GLY A 124 -10.92 6.56 -12.61
N LYS A 125 -10.29 7.73 -12.61
CA LYS A 125 -9.30 8.16 -13.60
C LYS A 125 -7.97 8.49 -12.94
N VAL A 126 -7.55 7.66 -11.98
CA VAL A 126 -6.31 7.80 -11.23
C VAL A 126 -5.33 6.73 -11.69
N PHE A 127 -4.09 7.14 -11.96
CA PHE A 127 -3.02 6.27 -12.44
C PHE A 127 -2.67 5.19 -11.42
N GLY A 128 -2.53 5.59 -10.13
CA GLY A 128 -2.19 4.64 -9.09
C GLY A 128 -2.28 5.18 -7.67
N PHE A 129 -2.02 4.29 -6.73
CA PHE A 129 -2.21 4.49 -5.30
C PHE A 129 -1.02 3.91 -4.52
N PHE A 130 -0.54 4.66 -3.55
CA PHE A 130 0.40 4.11 -2.57
C PHE A 130 -0.35 3.21 -1.58
N TYR A 131 0.08 1.96 -1.49
CA TYR A 131 -0.53 0.95 -0.66
C TYR A 131 0.50 0.21 0.19
N SER A 132 0.04 -0.71 0.97
CA SER A 132 0.81 -1.79 1.60
C SER A 132 0.12 -3.11 1.28
N THR A 133 0.81 -4.22 1.45
CA THR A 133 0.34 -5.57 1.13
C THR A 133 -1.06 -5.86 1.67
N TRP A 134 -1.34 -5.51 2.92
CA TRP A 134 -2.66 -5.72 3.53
C TRP A 134 -3.79 -4.88 2.89
N GLY A 135 -3.45 -3.73 2.31
CA GLY A 135 -4.45 -2.80 1.76
C GLY A 135 -5.09 -3.30 0.46
N ILE A 136 -4.43 -4.21 -0.25
CA ILE A 136 -4.95 -4.81 -1.48
C ILE A 136 -6.28 -5.49 -1.20
N ASN A 137 -6.31 -6.47 -0.30
CA ASN A 137 -7.54 -7.17 0.06
C ASN A 137 -8.49 -6.34 0.90
N PHE A 138 -7.94 -5.48 1.77
CA PHE A 138 -8.78 -4.71 2.68
C PHE A 138 -9.66 -3.68 1.97
N THR A 139 -9.17 -3.06 0.88
CA THR A 139 -9.92 -2.00 0.19
C THR A 139 -9.82 -2.03 -1.33
N LEU A 140 -8.63 -2.17 -1.91
CA LEU A 140 -8.41 -1.97 -3.34
C LEU A 140 -9.23 -2.95 -4.18
N LEU A 141 -9.21 -4.22 -3.79
CA LEU A 141 -9.94 -5.29 -4.47
C LEU A 141 -11.45 -5.01 -4.44
N GLY A 142 -12.03 -4.75 -3.27
CA GLY A 142 -13.44 -4.42 -3.13
C GLY A 142 -13.86 -3.18 -3.90
N ASN A 143 -13.05 -2.13 -3.87
CA ASN A 143 -13.33 -0.88 -4.58
C ASN A 143 -13.20 -1.01 -6.11
N SER A 144 -12.48 -2.00 -6.61
CA SER A 144 -12.34 -2.27 -8.05
C SER A 144 -13.60 -2.84 -8.69
N LEU A 145 -14.51 -3.40 -7.89
CA LEU A 145 -15.71 -4.07 -8.36
C LEU A 145 -16.82 -3.06 -8.71
N GLU A 146 -17.55 -3.31 -9.79
CA GLU A 146 -18.78 -2.57 -10.11
C GLU A 146 -19.96 -3.07 -9.26
N THR A 147 -20.05 -4.40 -9.08
CA THR A 147 -21.02 -5.01 -8.18
C THR A 147 -20.31 -5.57 -6.96
N PRO A 148 -20.47 -4.98 -5.78
CA PRO A 148 -19.83 -5.46 -4.55
C PRO A 148 -20.23 -6.90 -4.19
N VAL A 149 -19.33 -7.62 -3.52
CA VAL A 149 -19.61 -9.00 -3.06
C VAL A 149 -20.83 -9.05 -2.16
N ALA A 150 -21.03 -8.04 -1.29
CA ALA A 150 -22.21 -7.93 -0.43
C ALA A 150 -23.53 -7.79 -1.20
N GLU A 151 -23.49 -7.39 -2.47
CA GLU A 151 -24.64 -7.24 -3.37
C GLU A 151 -24.73 -8.40 -4.38
N GLY A 152 -23.98 -9.48 -4.16
CA GLY A 152 -23.97 -10.68 -5.00
C GLY A 152 -22.97 -10.65 -6.16
N GLY A 153 -22.08 -9.66 -6.19
CA GLY A 153 -20.94 -9.63 -7.09
C GLY A 153 -19.91 -10.71 -6.77
N LYS A 154 -18.98 -10.92 -7.69
CA LYS A 154 -17.85 -11.84 -7.52
C LYS A 154 -16.54 -11.11 -7.82
N GLU A 155 -15.50 -11.55 -7.14
CA GLU A 155 -14.11 -11.12 -7.37
C GLU A 155 -13.54 -11.86 -8.58
N GLU A 156 -13.96 -11.45 -9.75
CA GLU A 156 -13.56 -12.07 -11.01
C GLU A 156 -13.43 -11.03 -12.14
N VAL A 157 -12.59 -11.32 -13.11
CA VAL A 157 -12.43 -10.49 -14.30
C VAL A 157 -13.77 -10.36 -15.02
N GLY A 158 -14.17 -9.11 -15.29
CA GLY A 158 -15.48 -8.78 -15.85
C GLY A 158 -16.42 -8.11 -14.86
N ASN A 159 -16.11 -8.13 -13.56
CA ASN A 159 -16.81 -7.33 -12.56
C ASN A 159 -16.03 -6.02 -12.30
N GLY A 160 -16.47 -4.93 -12.92
CA GLY A 160 -15.80 -3.63 -12.84
C GLY A 160 -14.43 -3.66 -13.51
N ILE A 161 -13.42 -3.29 -12.75
CA ILE A 161 -12.01 -3.26 -13.21
C ILE A 161 -11.13 -4.27 -12.44
N TYR A 162 -11.75 -5.31 -11.86
CA TYR A 162 -11.00 -6.41 -11.28
C TYR A 162 -10.04 -7.01 -12.31
N GLY A 163 -8.76 -7.17 -11.94
CA GLY A 163 -7.70 -7.61 -12.85
C GLY A 163 -6.97 -6.48 -13.62
N ASP A 164 -7.41 -5.22 -13.49
CA ASP A 164 -6.75 -4.07 -14.15
C ASP A 164 -5.70 -3.39 -13.26
N TYR A 165 -5.40 -3.94 -12.10
CA TYR A 165 -4.31 -3.46 -11.27
C TYR A 165 -3.06 -4.33 -11.40
N ALA A 166 -1.90 -3.71 -11.23
CA ALA A 166 -0.64 -4.37 -10.96
C ALA A 166 0.13 -3.54 -9.93
N VAL A 167 1.18 -4.13 -9.39
CA VAL A 167 2.00 -3.50 -8.36
C VAL A 167 3.45 -3.35 -8.79
N CYS A 168 4.11 -2.31 -8.32
CA CYS A 168 5.54 -2.10 -8.42
C CYS A 168 6.06 -1.40 -7.15
N GLU A 169 7.37 -1.22 -7.03
CA GLU A 169 7.97 -0.61 -5.83
C GLU A 169 7.64 0.89 -5.69
N GLY A 170 7.50 1.58 -6.82
CA GLY A 170 7.34 3.03 -6.85
C GLY A 170 8.64 3.80 -6.64
N PRO A 171 8.58 5.10 -6.34
CA PRO A 171 9.76 5.98 -6.34
C PRO A 171 10.63 5.86 -5.09
N GLN A 172 10.11 5.30 -4.02
CA GLN A 172 10.79 5.24 -2.73
C GLN A 172 10.18 4.17 -1.82
N PRO A 173 10.99 3.31 -1.17
CA PRO A 173 10.48 2.29 -0.26
C PRO A 173 9.92 2.92 1.02
N TYR A 174 8.93 2.24 1.59
CA TYR A 174 8.31 2.62 2.86
C TYR A 174 7.60 1.41 3.49
N TYR A 175 7.15 1.56 4.73
CA TYR A 175 6.27 0.63 5.42
C TYR A 175 4.98 1.34 5.83
N TRP A 176 3.88 0.62 5.78
CA TRP A 176 2.60 1.14 6.22
C TRP A 176 1.80 0.11 7.00
N GLY A 177 1.64 0.36 8.31
CA GLY A 177 0.82 -0.45 9.19
C GLY A 177 1.58 -1.60 9.84
N GLY A 178 0.88 -2.71 10.00
CA GLY A 178 1.31 -3.90 10.71
C GLY A 178 0.50 -4.13 11.99
N THR A 179 0.29 -5.41 12.31
CA THR A 179 -0.39 -5.81 13.54
C THR A 179 0.63 -6.32 14.55
N TRP A 180 0.68 -5.68 15.71
CA TRP A 180 1.60 -6.01 16.77
C TRP A 180 0.91 -6.79 17.88
N ILE A 181 1.50 -7.89 18.30
CA ILE A 181 1.05 -8.71 19.41
C ILE A 181 1.92 -8.38 20.62
N CYS A 182 1.30 -7.91 21.70
CA CYS A 182 1.97 -7.52 22.92
C CYS A 182 1.34 -8.23 24.12
N ALA A 183 2.15 -8.50 25.15
CA ALA A 183 1.64 -8.95 26.45
C ALA A 183 1.21 -7.75 27.28
N ALA A 184 0.07 -7.84 27.97
CA ALA A 184 -0.34 -6.83 28.94
C ALA A 184 0.63 -6.83 30.14
N ALA A 185 1.00 -5.65 30.60
CA ALA A 185 1.83 -5.52 31.80
C ALA A 185 1.09 -6.11 33.02
N GLY A 186 1.79 -6.92 33.82
CA GLY A 186 1.22 -7.55 35.01
C GLY A 186 0.33 -8.78 34.74
N THR A 187 0.35 -9.32 33.53
CA THR A 187 -0.36 -10.59 33.25
C THR A 187 0.29 -11.77 33.98
N ASP A 188 -0.53 -12.67 34.51
CA ASP A 188 -0.11 -13.94 35.09
C ASP A 188 -0.03 -15.09 34.04
N ASN A 189 -0.44 -14.84 32.79
CA ASN A 189 -0.54 -15.83 31.73
C ASN A 189 0.68 -15.82 30.78
N THR A 190 1.87 -15.57 31.28
CA THR A 190 3.09 -15.34 30.47
C THR A 190 3.44 -16.51 29.56
N ASP A 191 3.26 -17.75 29.99
CA ASP A 191 3.62 -18.93 29.19
C ASP A 191 2.67 -19.16 28.02
N ILE A 192 1.36 -18.97 28.24
CA ILE A 192 0.35 -19.05 27.17
C ILE A 192 0.57 -17.94 26.16
N ILE A 193 0.81 -16.72 26.61
CA ILE A 193 1.06 -15.57 25.73
C ILE A 193 2.31 -15.80 24.89
N ARG A 194 3.39 -16.32 25.49
CA ARG A 194 4.62 -16.66 24.76
C ARG A 194 4.36 -17.70 23.68
N ASP A 195 3.61 -18.75 23.99
CA ASP A 195 3.25 -19.81 23.00
C ASP A 195 2.43 -19.23 21.85
N VAL A 196 1.42 -18.41 22.14
CA VAL A 196 0.62 -17.71 21.12
C VAL A 196 1.48 -16.81 20.26
N MET A 197 2.33 -15.99 20.87
CA MET A 197 3.22 -15.07 20.12
C MET A 197 4.16 -15.85 19.21
N GLN A 198 4.78 -16.93 19.70
CA GLN A 198 5.67 -17.75 18.88
C GLN A 198 4.94 -18.42 17.70
N LYS A 199 3.76 -18.97 17.93
CA LYS A 199 2.97 -19.63 16.88
C LYS A 199 2.52 -18.64 15.80
N LEU A 200 1.99 -17.49 16.21
CA LEU A 200 1.45 -16.51 15.29
C LEU A 200 2.51 -15.63 14.59
N THR A 201 3.78 -15.70 15.00
CA THR A 201 4.82 -14.82 14.42
C THR A 201 6.08 -15.56 13.97
N CYS A 202 6.25 -16.85 14.33
CA CYS A 202 7.46 -17.60 14.01
C CYS A 202 7.20 -18.96 13.38
N ASP A 203 6.01 -19.55 13.56
CA ASP A 203 5.70 -20.88 13.01
C ASP A 203 5.42 -20.78 11.51
N GLU A 204 6.28 -21.41 10.71
CA GLU A 204 6.23 -21.35 9.25
C GLU A 204 4.92 -21.91 8.68
N ALA A 205 4.44 -23.04 9.22
CA ALA A 205 3.21 -23.66 8.74
C ALA A 205 1.97 -22.82 9.06
N ILE A 206 1.91 -22.24 10.26
CA ILE A 206 0.81 -21.34 10.66
C ILE A 206 0.85 -20.07 9.83
N MET A 207 2.02 -19.48 9.63
CA MET A 207 2.17 -18.25 8.85
C MET A 207 1.80 -18.47 7.38
N LYS A 208 2.18 -19.59 6.80
CA LYS A 208 1.76 -20.02 5.46
C LYS A 208 0.24 -20.16 5.38
N GLN A 209 -0.38 -20.82 6.36
CA GLN A 209 -1.83 -21.01 6.40
C GLN A 209 -2.57 -19.67 6.51
N ILE A 210 -2.07 -18.75 7.33
CA ILE A 210 -2.64 -17.38 7.44
C ILE A 210 -2.67 -16.72 6.06
N THR A 211 -1.56 -16.77 5.32
CA THR A 211 -1.53 -16.17 3.97
C THR A 211 -2.51 -16.86 3.01
N LEU A 212 -2.61 -18.18 3.03
CA LEU A 212 -3.53 -18.93 2.17
C LEU A 212 -5.00 -18.60 2.48
N ASP A 213 -5.32 -18.38 3.74
CA ASP A 213 -6.70 -18.12 4.19
C ASP A 213 -7.11 -16.64 4.03
N THR A 214 -6.16 -15.72 4.16
CA THR A 214 -6.45 -14.28 4.25
C THR A 214 -5.88 -13.45 3.10
N GLN A 215 -4.98 -14.03 2.31
CA GLN A 215 -4.17 -13.35 1.30
C GLN A 215 -3.27 -12.23 1.86
N ASP A 216 -3.10 -12.18 3.18
CA ASP A 216 -2.18 -11.25 3.83
C ASP A 216 -0.73 -11.73 3.71
N TYR A 217 0.19 -10.78 3.56
CA TYR A 217 1.62 -11.05 3.50
C TYR A 217 2.19 -11.16 4.92
N THR A 218 2.62 -12.36 5.32
CA THR A 218 3.09 -12.61 6.67
C THR A 218 4.59 -12.36 6.84
N ASN A 219 5.01 -12.17 8.09
CA ASN A 219 6.40 -11.86 8.47
C ASN A 219 7.27 -13.14 8.61
N ASN A 220 7.08 -14.11 7.73
CA ASN A 220 7.89 -15.33 7.66
C ASN A 220 8.43 -15.53 6.24
N GLU A 221 9.71 -15.24 6.07
CA GLU A 221 10.39 -15.27 4.77
C GLU A 221 10.21 -16.62 4.06
N LYS A 222 10.44 -17.74 4.77
CA LYS A 222 10.30 -19.09 4.18
C LYS A 222 8.88 -19.40 3.73
N ALA A 223 7.89 -19.07 4.56
CA ALA A 223 6.49 -19.27 4.19
C ALA A 223 6.13 -18.45 2.95
N MET A 224 6.62 -17.23 2.86
CA MET A 224 6.36 -16.35 1.71
C MET A 224 7.11 -16.79 0.46
N GLU A 225 8.34 -17.27 0.57
CA GLU A 225 9.09 -17.86 -0.55
C GLU A 225 8.41 -19.11 -1.10
N GLU A 226 7.90 -20.00 -0.23
CA GLU A 226 7.15 -21.18 -0.67
C GLU A 226 5.88 -20.81 -1.43
N ILE A 227 5.12 -19.80 -0.96
CA ILE A 227 3.91 -19.31 -1.63
C ILE A 227 4.27 -18.68 -2.97
N ALA A 228 5.29 -17.82 -3.02
CA ALA A 228 5.72 -17.16 -4.24
C ALA A 228 6.20 -18.16 -5.33
N ASN A 229 6.74 -19.31 -4.92
CA ASN A 229 7.19 -20.37 -5.82
C ASN A 229 6.14 -21.47 -6.08
N SER A 230 4.92 -21.31 -5.58
CA SER A 230 3.80 -22.24 -5.77
C SER A 230 2.88 -21.80 -6.91
N ASP A 231 1.88 -22.64 -7.22
CA ASP A 231 0.79 -22.29 -8.14
C ASP A 231 -0.26 -21.39 -7.49
N TYR A 232 0.02 -20.83 -6.31
CA TYR A 232 -0.84 -19.86 -5.65
C TYR A 232 -0.81 -18.55 -6.46
N ALA A 233 -1.91 -18.26 -7.10
CA ALA A 233 -2.08 -17.05 -7.91
C ALA A 233 -3.34 -16.32 -7.49
N SER A 234 -3.32 -15.00 -7.65
CA SER A 234 -4.48 -14.14 -7.59
C SER A 234 -4.69 -13.51 -8.95
N ASP A 235 -5.94 -13.50 -9.42
CA ASP A 235 -6.33 -12.85 -10.68
C ASP A 235 -6.40 -11.32 -10.57
N PHE A 236 -6.16 -10.82 -9.36
CA PHE A 236 -6.18 -9.38 -9.06
C PHE A 236 -4.86 -8.70 -9.37
#